data_44b5eb7eb9978c0dde61b58ebab84a20
#
_entry.id   44b5eb7eb9978c0dde61b58ebab84a20
#
_cell.length_a   1.000
_cell.length_b   1.000
_cell.length_c   1.000
_cell.angle_alpha   90.00
_cell.angle_beta   90.00
_cell.angle_gamma   90.00
#
_symmetry.space_group_name_H-M   'P 1'
#
loop_
_entity.id
_entity.type
_entity.pdbx_description
1 polymer ?
#
loop_
_entity_poly.entity_id
_entity_poly.type
_entity_poly.pdbx_seq_one_letter_code
_entity_poly.pdbx_strand_id
1 'polypeptide(L)'
;MNGKAFFDTNILVYAIVENDPRKIRARELLAVGGTISVQVLNEFVSVVRRKVKMPWDDVRATLQWILLLCPEAITVTIKTHEKAVGIAERYGYRIYDSLIVASALEAKCELLYSEDLQDGQVIAGQLRILNPFRVA
;
A
#
# COMPACT_ATOMS: atom_id res chain seq x y z
N MET A 1 -4.55 -21.62 -1.77
CA MET A 1 -5.21 -20.32 -1.85
C MET A 1 -4.31 -19.23 -1.29
N ASN A 2 -4.22 -18.16 -1.98
CA ASN A 2 -3.41 -17.03 -1.53
C ASN A 2 -4.15 -16.21 -0.50
N GLY A 3 -3.44 -15.71 0.49
CA GLY A 3 -4.01 -14.84 1.48
C GLY A 3 -4.41 -13.49 0.88
N LYS A 4 -5.26 -12.78 1.61
CA LYS A 4 -5.67 -11.43 1.26
C LYS A 4 -4.46 -10.50 1.31
N ALA A 5 -4.28 -9.68 0.27
CA ALA A 5 -3.13 -8.79 0.15
C ALA A 5 -3.51 -7.33 0.34
N PHE A 6 -2.60 -6.57 0.93
CA PHE A 6 -2.69 -5.12 1.08
C PHE A 6 -1.54 -4.49 0.29
N PHE A 7 -1.80 -3.38 -0.36
CA PHE A 7 -0.79 -2.67 -1.15
C PHE A 7 -0.36 -1.37 -0.48
N ASP A 8 0.94 -1.22 -0.27
CA ASP A 8 1.51 0.06 0.11
C ASP A 8 1.51 1.01 -1.09
N THR A 9 1.68 2.28 -0.82
CA THR A 9 1.62 3.37 -1.81
C THR A 9 2.54 3.14 -3.00
N ASN A 10 3.77 2.65 -2.76
CA ASN A 10 4.74 2.47 -3.84
C ASN A 10 4.27 1.50 -4.92
N ILE A 11 3.45 0.50 -4.57
CA ILE A 11 2.89 -0.43 -5.56
C ILE A 11 2.03 0.35 -6.57
N LEU A 12 1.19 1.26 -6.09
CA LEU A 12 0.32 2.06 -6.95
C LEU A 12 1.15 3.02 -7.81
N VAL A 13 2.15 3.65 -7.23
CA VAL A 13 3.00 4.60 -7.95
C VAL A 13 3.74 3.90 -9.10
N TYR A 14 4.36 2.75 -8.83
CA TYR A 14 5.10 2.04 -9.88
C TYR A 14 4.19 1.53 -10.99
N ALA A 15 2.92 1.27 -10.69
CA ALA A 15 1.96 0.83 -11.70
C ALA A 15 1.69 1.88 -12.78
N ILE A 16 2.01 3.15 -12.53
CA ILE A 16 1.70 4.25 -13.46
C ILE A 16 2.93 5.03 -13.94
N VAL A 17 4.10 4.85 -13.30
CA VAL A 17 5.31 5.59 -13.69
C VAL A 17 5.88 5.00 -14.98
N GLU A 18 6.09 5.86 -15.98
CA GLU A 18 6.63 5.44 -17.26
C GLU A 18 8.12 5.07 -17.14
N ASN A 19 8.53 4.09 -17.95
CA ASN A 19 9.93 3.65 -18.06
C ASN A 19 10.52 3.11 -16.76
N ASP A 20 9.69 2.68 -15.82
CA ASP A 20 10.15 2.04 -14.60
C ASP A 20 10.02 0.52 -14.76
N PRO A 21 11.11 -0.26 -14.54
CA PRO A 21 11.06 -1.71 -14.69
C PRO A 21 10.10 -2.41 -13.72
N ARG A 22 9.69 -1.74 -12.64
CA ARG A 22 8.74 -2.29 -11.66
C ARG A 22 7.28 -2.19 -12.11
N LYS A 23 7.00 -1.45 -13.19
CA LYS A 23 5.64 -1.20 -13.65
C LYS A 23 4.89 -2.48 -13.99
N ILE A 24 5.52 -3.40 -14.70
CA ILE A 24 4.88 -4.65 -15.12
C ILE A 24 4.49 -5.47 -13.90
N ARG A 25 5.41 -5.63 -12.95
CA ARG A 25 5.13 -6.40 -11.73
C ARG A 25 4.03 -5.76 -10.89
N ALA A 26 4.07 -4.44 -10.73
CA ALA A 26 3.06 -3.70 -9.99
C ALA A 26 1.67 -3.89 -10.62
N ARG A 27 1.58 -3.81 -11.94
CA ARG A 27 0.32 -4.02 -12.65
C ARG A 27 -0.18 -5.45 -12.53
N GLU A 28 0.71 -6.43 -12.54
CA GLU A 28 0.33 -7.83 -12.31
C GLU A 28 -0.34 -8.01 -10.95
N LEU A 29 0.24 -7.41 -9.92
CA LEU A 29 -0.31 -7.49 -8.56
C LEU A 29 -1.68 -6.81 -8.48
N LEU A 30 -1.81 -5.63 -9.07
CA LEU A 30 -3.09 -4.90 -9.07
C LEU A 30 -4.16 -5.66 -9.84
N ALA A 31 -3.79 -6.35 -10.92
CA ALA A 31 -4.74 -7.13 -11.72
C ALA A 31 -5.35 -8.28 -10.93
N VAL A 32 -4.58 -8.86 -10.01
CA VAL A 32 -5.10 -9.89 -9.10
C VAL A 32 -6.07 -9.27 -8.10
N GLY A 33 -5.86 -7.99 -7.76
CA GLY A 33 -6.67 -7.26 -6.79
C GLY A 33 -6.09 -7.33 -5.39
N GLY A 34 -6.55 -6.43 -4.55
CA GLY A 34 -6.10 -6.37 -3.16
C GLY A 34 -6.82 -5.26 -2.42
N THR A 35 -6.35 -5.00 -1.21
CA THR A 35 -6.92 -4.02 -0.30
C THR A 35 -5.96 -2.84 -0.18
N ILE A 36 -6.51 -1.64 -0.05
CA ILE A 36 -5.77 -0.41 0.21
C ILE A 36 -6.49 0.35 1.31
N SER A 37 -5.88 1.44 1.78
CA SER A 37 -6.52 2.34 2.74
C SER A 37 -6.64 3.74 2.15
N VAL A 38 -7.45 4.57 2.79
CA VAL A 38 -7.55 5.98 2.43
C VAL A 38 -6.19 6.67 2.58
N GLN A 39 -5.39 6.27 3.58
CA GLN A 39 -4.04 6.80 3.76
C GLN A 39 -3.16 6.51 2.54
N VAL A 40 -3.25 5.30 1.99
CA VAL A 40 -2.51 4.93 0.78
C VAL A 40 -2.93 5.84 -0.38
N LEU A 41 -4.24 6.09 -0.54
CA LEU A 41 -4.72 6.98 -1.59
C LEU A 41 -4.20 8.41 -1.41
N ASN A 42 -4.18 8.92 -0.17
CA ASN A 42 -3.66 10.25 0.12
C ASN A 42 -2.18 10.36 -0.21
N GLU A 43 -1.39 9.38 0.17
CA GLU A 43 0.04 9.37 -0.13
C GLU A 43 0.29 9.24 -1.64
N PHE A 44 -0.53 8.44 -2.32
CA PHE A 44 -0.45 8.30 -3.78
C PHE A 44 -0.63 9.66 -4.46
N VAL A 45 -1.68 10.40 -4.10
CA VAL A 45 -1.93 11.73 -4.66
C VAL A 45 -0.75 12.66 -4.39
N SER A 46 -0.25 12.66 -3.15
CA SER A 46 0.89 13.49 -2.78
C SER A 46 2.11 13.21 -3.65
N VAL A 47 2.43 11.93 -3.84
CA VAL A 47 3.61 11.53 -4.63
C VAL A 47 3.45 11.88 -6.11
N VAL A 48 2.32 11.54 -6.73
CA VAL A 48 2.14 11.76 -8.17
C VAL A 48 2.03 13.25 -8.51
N ARG A 49 1.52 14.07 -7.59
CA ARG A 49 1.50 15.52 -7.78
C ARG A 49 2.89 16.12 -7.63
N ARG A 50 3.64 15.69 -6.64
CA ARG A 50 4.96 16.26 -6.33
C ARG A 50 6.06 15.77 -7.26
N LYS A 51 6.14 14.45 -7.48
CA LYS A 51 7.24 13.85 -8.22
C LYS A 51 6.96 13.65 -9.70
N VAL A 52 5.75 13.23 -10.04
CA VAL A 52 5.35 12.97 -11.42
C VAL A 52 4.74 14.20 -12.06
N LYS A 53 4.26 15.14 -11.26
CA LYS A 53 3.61 16.38 -11.71
C LYS A 53 2.36 16.07 -12.53
N MET A 54 1.63 15.05 -12.12
CA MET A 54 0.42 14.61 -12.81
C MET A 54 -0.67 15.68 -12.71
N PRO A 55 -1.31 16.04 -13.84
CA PRO A 55 -2.45 16.98 -13.81
C PRO A 55 -3.61 16.41 -13.00
N TRP A 56 -4.40 17.27 -12.38
CA TRP A 56 -5.51 16.85 -11.54
C TRP A 56 -6.53 15.95 -12.24
N ASP A 57 -6.81 16.22 -13.52
CA ASP A 57 -7.75 15.35 -14.26
C ASP A 57 -7.22 13.92 -14.38
N ASP A 58 -5.91 13.78 -14.59
CA ASP A 58 -5.26 12.48 -14.67
C ASP A 58 -5.22 11.82 -13.28
N VAL A 59 -5.03 12.61 -12.23
CA VAL A 59 -5.10 12.11 -10.85
C VAL A 59 -6.48 11.48 -10.60
N ARG A 60 -7.55 12.20 -10.93
CA ARG A 60 -8.92 11.69 -10.72
C ARG A 60 -9.17 10.42 -11.52
N ALA A 61 -8.76 10.39 -12.78
CA ALA A 61 -8.94 9.21 -13.63
C ALA A 61 -8.17 8.01 -13.08
N THR A 62 -6.93 8.25 -12.63
CA THR A 62 -6.09 7.19 -12.06
C THR A 62 -6.68 6.65 -10.77
N LEU A 63 -7.19 7.53 -9.90
CA LEU A 63 -7.85 7.10 -8.65
C LEU A 63 -9.08 6.23 -8.94
N GLN A 64 -9.87 6.58 -9.96
CA GLN A 64 -11.01 5.75 -10.36
C GLN A 64 -10.56 4.36 -10.82
N TRP A 65 -9.48 4.31 -11.61
CA TRP A 65 -8.91 3.04 -12.07
C TRP A 65 -8.41 2.19 -10.88
N ILE A 66 -7.71 2.80 -9.94
CA ILE A 66 -7.24 2.12 -8.74
C ILE A 66 -8.41 1.52 -7.96
N LEU A 67 -9.48 2.30 -7.77
CA LEU A 67 -10.64 1.85 -7.00
C LEU A 67 -11.46 0.79 -7.72
N LEU A 68 -11.37 0.69 -9.04
CA LEU A 68 -11.94 -0.43 -9.79
C LEU A 68 -11.18 -1.72 -9.49
N LEU A 69 -9.86 -1.65 -9.39
CA LEU A 69 -9.01 -2.81 -9.12
C LEU A 69 -8.99 -3.18 -7.64
N CYS A 70 -9.09 -2.17 -6.77
CA CYS A 70 -9.05 -2.33 -5.32
C CYS A 70 -10.28 -1.63 -4.72
N PRO A 71 -11.48 -2.22 -4.86
CA PRO A 71 -12.72 -1.54 -4.45
C PRO A 71 -12.85 -1.38 -2.94
N GLU A 72 -12.11 -2.15 -2.17
CA GLU A 72 -12.15 -2.06 -0.71
C GLU A 72 -11.05 -1.12 -0.23
N ALA A 73 -11.43 0.14 0.03
CA ALA A 73 -10.54 1.14 0.61
C ALA A 73 -10.87 1.30 2.08
N ILE A 74 -9.96 0.87 2.95
CA ILE A 74 -10.16 0.87 4.39
C ILE A 74 -10.06 2.29 4.93
N THR A 75 -11.05 2.68 5.74
CA THR A 75 -11.03 3.99 6.40
C THR A 75 -9.99 3.98 7.53
N VAL A 76 -9.40 5.15 7.77
CA VAL A 76 -8.47 5.33 8.89
C VAL A 76 -9.25 6.01 10.02
N THR A 77 -9.43 5.29 11.11
CA THR A 77 -10.18 5.76 12.28
C THR A 77 -9.23 6.11 13.41
N ILE A 78 -9.77 6.67 14.50
CA ILE A 78 -8.99 6.89 15.72
C ILE A 78 -8.44 5.56 16.24
N LYS A 79 -9.22 4.49 16.14
CA LYS A 79 -8.77 3.16 16.55
C LYS A 79 -7.58 2.69 15.71
N THR A 80 -7.62 2.93 14.39
CA THR A 80 -6.50 2.63 13.50
C THR A 80 -5.25 3.40 13.93
N HIS A 81 -5.42 4.67 14.24
CA HIS A 81 -4.34 5.53 14.70
C HIS A 81 -3.70 4.98 15.99
N GLU A 82 -4.51 4.62 16.97
CA GLU A 82 -4.01 4.08 18.23
C GLU A 82 -3.23 2.79 18.01
N LYS A 83 -3.73 1.91 17.15
CA LYS A 83 -3.05 0.69 16.77
C LYS A 83 -1.70 0.99 16.10
N ALA A 84 -1.68 2.01 15.22
CA ALA A 84 -0.45 2.43 14.55
C ALA A 84 0.61 2.94 15.52
N VAL A 85 0.20 3.67 16.56
CA VAL A 85 1.13 4.14 17.60
C VAL A 85 1.78 2.95 18.30
N GLY A 86 1.00 1.91 18.64
CA GLY A 86 1.53 0.71 19.24
C GLY A 86 2.51 -0.04 18.34
N ILE A 87 2.22 -0.09 17.03
CA ILE A 87 3.11 -0.71 16.05
C ILE A 87 4.41 0.08 15.92
N ALA A 88 4.31 1.40 15.85
CA ALA A 88 5.49 2.28 15.78
C ALA A 88 6.40 2.08 16.97
N GLU A 89 5.82 1.99 18.16
CA GLU A 89 6.57 1.77 19.39
C GLU A 89 7.25 0.40 19.40
N ARG A 90 6.51 -0.65 19.02
CA ARG A 90 7.01 -2.02 19.09
C ARG A 90 8.03 -2.35 18.02
N TYR A 91 7.80 -1.90 16.77
CA TYR A 91 8.62 -2.31 15.63
C TYR A 91 9.57 -1.23 15.15
N GLY A 92 9.45 -0.01 15.67
CA GLY A 92 10.34 1.08 15.29
C GLY A 92 10.03 1.71 13.95
N TYR A 93 8.83 1.50 13.42
CA TYR A 93 8.40 2.14 12.16
C TYR A 93 7.96 3.57 12.40
N ARG A 94 8.05 4.41 11.36
CA ARG A 94 7.48 5.75 11.37
C ARG A 94 5.95 5.63 11.43
N ILE A 95 5.29 6.69 11.95
CA ILE A 95 3.85 6.65 12.18
C ILE A 95 3.05 6.39 10.88
N TYR A 96 3.44 6.99 9.75
CA TYR A 96 2.71 6.77 8.50
C TYR A 96 2.86 5.35 8.00
N ASP A 97 4.04 4.75 8.10
CA ASP A 97 4.25 3.35 7.75
C ASP A 97 3.45 2.44 8.69
N SER A 98 3.40 2.81 9.97
CA SER A 98 2.62 2.07 10.98
C SER A 98 1.13 2.12 10.70
N LEU A 99 0.62 3.23 10.13
CA LEU A 99 -0.78 3.34 9.71
C LEU A 99 -1.10 2.37 8.57
N ILE A 100 -0.19 2.19 7.64
CA ILE A 100 -0.33 1.20 6.57
C ILE A 100 -0.43 -0.21 7.16
N VAL A 101 0.50 -0.54 8.06
CA VAL A 101 0.50 -1.84 8.73
C VAL A 101 -0.77 -2.05 9.54
N ALA A 102 -1.19 -1.04 10.31
CA ALA A 102 -2.41 -1.12 11.13
C ALA A 102 -3.65 -1.36 10.26
N SER A 103 -3.75 -0.66 9.13
CA SER A 103 -4.87 -0.83 8.21
C SER A 103 -4.90 -2.22 7.61
N ALA A 104 -3.73 -2.76 7.24
CA ALA A 104 -3.63 -4.12 6.71
C ALA A 104 -4.09 -5.15 7.74
N LEU A 105 -3.70 -4.97 9.00
CA LEU A 105 -4.13 -5.87 10.09
C LEU A 105 -5.64 -5.77 10.31
N GLU A 106 -6.19 -4.56 10.32
CA GLU A 106 -7.63 -4.36 10.50
C GLU A 106 -8.44 -4.97 9.38
N ALA A 107 -7.91 -4.93 8.17
CA ALA A 107 -8.54 -5.56 7.01
C ALA A 107 -8.35 -7.07 6.98
N LYS A 108 -7.63 -7.63 7.97
CA LYS A 108 -7.34 -9.06 8.08
C LYS A 108 -6.56 -9.58 6.89
N CYS A 109 -5.69 -8.76 6.34
CA CYS A 109 -4.78 -9.17 5.28
C CYS A 109 -3.68 -10.06 5.85
N GLU A 110 -3.20 -10.99 5.04
CA GLU A 110 -2.09 -11.86 5.40
C GLU A 110 -0.78 -11.39 4.79
N LEU A 111 -0.86 -10.60 3.72
CA LEU A 111 0.30 -10.08 3.00
C LEU A 111 0.21 -8.57 2.90
N LEU A 112 1.36 -7.91 3.06
CA LEU A 112 1.52 -6.49 2.78
C LEU A 112 2.66 -6.34 1.77
N TYR A 113 2.31 -5.95 0.55
CA TYR A 113 3.32 -5.67 -0.47
C TYR A 113 3.85 -4.26 -0.29
N SER A 114 5.15 -4.15 -0.04
CA SER A 114 5.81 -2.87 0.18
C SER A 114 7.29 -2.98 -0.19
N GLU A 115 7.82 -1.96 -0.84
CA GLU A 115 9.25 -1.86 -1.10
C GLU A 115 10.00 -1.22 0.06
N ASP A 116 9.31 -0.39 0.84
CA ASP A 116 9.96 0.46 1.86
C ASP A 116 10.11 -0.21 3.22
N LEU A 117 9.28 -1.19 3.53
CA LEU A 117 9.30 -1.88 4.81
C LEU A 117 10.20 -3.12 4.73
N GLN A 118 10.48 -3.71 5.88
CA GLN A 118 11.42 -4.84 5.94
C GLN A 118 10.81 -6.10 5.33
N ASP A 119 11.39 -6.55 4.22
CA ASP A 119 10.96 -7.74 3.51
C ASP A 119 11.07 -8.98 4.39
N GLY A 120 10.01 -9.76 4.43
CA GLY A 120 9.95 -11.01 5.19
C GLY A 120 9.53 -10.86 6.63
N GLN A 121 9.40 -9.63 7.15
CA GLN A 121 8.98 -9.44 8.53
C GLN A 121 7.52 -9.84 8.72
N VAL A 122 7.24 -10.51 9.85
CA VAL A 122 5.87 -10.87 10.25
C VAL A 122 5.45 -9.98 11.41
N ILE A 123 4.32 -9.30 11.25
CA ILE A 123 3.77 -8.39 12.24
C ILE A 123 2.63 -9.10 12.98
N ALA A 124 2.68 -9.08 14.33
CA ALA A 124 1.65 -9.63 15.20
C ALA A 124 1.31 -11.09 14.85
N GLY A 125 2.26 -11.83 14.29
CA GLY A 125 2.06 -13.24 13.91
C GLY A 125 1.07 -13.45 12.78
N GLN A 126 0.63 -12.40 12.09
CA GLN A 126 -0.47 -12.49 11.11
C GLN A 126 -0.11 -11.94 9.75
N LEU A 127 0.59 -10.80 9.70
CA LEU A 127 0.83 -10.05 8.47
C LEU A 127 2.29 -10.20 8.07
N ARG A 128 2.51 -10.73 6.87
CA ARG A 128 3.86 -10.84 6.31
C ARG A 128 4.09 -9.70 5.33
N ILE A 129 5.22 -9.02 5.47
CA ILE A 129 5.65 -7.97 4.56
C ILE A 129 6.50 -8.59 3.46
N LEU A 130 6.18 -8.29 2.21
CA LEU A 130 6.92 -8.79 1.05
C LEU A 130 7.25 -7.65 0.11
N ASN A 131 8.50 -7.60 -0.33
CA ASN A 131 8.91 -6.71 -1.41
C ASN A 131 8.74 -7.48 -2.73
N PRO A 132 7.74 -7.13 -3.55
CA PRO A 132 7.43 -7.89 -4.77
C PRO A 132 8.41 -7.61 -5.91
N PHE A 133 9.28 -6.63 -5.75
CA PHE A 133 10.25 -6.21 -6.76
C PHE A 133 11.63 -6.80 -6.52
N ARG A 134 11.79 -7.51 -5.41
CA ARG A 134 13.06 -8.12 -5.07
C ARG A 134 13.28 -9.35 -5.91
N VAL A 135 14.44 -9.41 -6.56
CA VAL A 135 14.85 -10.59 -7.33
C VAL A 135 15.58 -11.55 -6.38
N ALA A 136 15.12 -12.79 -6.37
CA ALA A 136 15.72 -13.83 -5.52
C ALA A 136 17.13 -14.19 -6.00
#